data_80d2c8ad0066bc2abf12f8a11789871f
#
_entry.id   80d2c8ad0066bc2abf12f8a11789871f
#
_cell.length_a   1.000
_cell.length_b   1.000
_cell.length_c   1.000
_cell.angle_alpha   90.00
_cell.angle_beta   90.00
_cell.angle_gamma   90.00
#
_symmetry.space_group_name_H-M   'P 1'
#
loop_
_entity.id
_entity.type
_entity.pdbx_description
1 polymer ?
#
loop_
_entity_poly.entity_id
_entity_poly.type
_entity_poly.pdbx_seq_one_letter_code
_entity_poly.pdbx_strand_id
1 'polypeptide(L)'
;MELRIGSWNIEGRLSDSGVTNRGKPSHIIAAIKKLDVDILVLLEAHSEDSIDNLTSHKQLLNMGYYLHSVSYKDDLASRKDTYAKQLSLMLLSKLPIETFEIIRLADFRNAFIATFFENKANQRFRVIGLHLDDRLESTRLNQISDLSQIVNQSNLPTIVLGDFNAMHGDDLWPAKFLRQKPIRLIANFVLPIISLRAIEMARGEALRLLQSSTNLRDADTKHRPTTTPKMRGLEWMPNIRLIQIDHIFISSNIKTKKFQIAPDGGADHRAIIATLDI
;
A
#
# COMPACT_ATOMS: atom_id res chain seq x y z
N MET A 1 20.17 12.52 -0.67
CA MET A 1 20.26 11.28 -1.50
C MET A 1 19.04 11.18 -2.40
N GLU A 2 19.23 10.81 -3.68
CA GLU A 2 18.08 10.48 -4.51
C GLU A 2 17.66 9.03 -4.29
N LEU A 3 16.40 8.81 -3.91
CA LEU A 3 15.81 7.50 -3.63
C LEU A 3 14.57 7.28 -4.51
N ARG A 4 14.50 6.17 -5.21
CA ARG A 4 13.29 5.71 -5.91
C ARG A 4 12.57 4.69 -5.06
N ILE A 5 11.40 5.05 -4.55
CA ILE A 5 10.59 4.19 -3.69
C ILE A 5 9.20 3.99 -4.27
N GLY A 6 8.63 2.81 -4.11
CA GLY A 6 7.29 2.51 -4.61
C GLY A 6 6.46 1.66 -3.68
N SER A 7 5.15 1.64 -3.95
CA SER A 7 4.18 0.76 -3.33
C SER A 7 3.28 0.14 -4.39
N TRP A 8 2.91 -1.13 -4.21
CA TRP A 8 2.03 -1.81 -5.15
C TRP A 8 1.25 -2.94 -4.47
N ASN A 9 -0.07 -2.84 -4.45
CA ASN A 9 -0.95 -3.94 -4.11
C ASN A 9 -1.04 -4.88 -5.32
N ILE A 10 -0.58 -6.14 -5.17
CA ILE A 10 -0.47 -7.13 -6.23
C ILE A 10 -1.55 -8.21 -6.20
N GLU A 11 -2.54 -8.06 -5.33
CA GLU A 11 -3.70 -8.95 -5.27
C GLU A 11 -3.33 -10.46 -5.17
N GLY A 12 -2.29 -10.79 -4.40
CA GLY A 12 -1.84 -12.18 -4.17
C GLY A 12 -1.12 -12.84 -5.35
N ARG A 13 -0.63 -12.10 -6.33
CA ARG A 13 -0.14 -12.64 -7.62
C ARG A 13 1.31 -13.14 -7.62
N LEU A 14 1.99 -13.17 -6.47
CA LEU A 14 3.31 -13.83 -6.35
C LEU A 14 3.22 -15.32 -6.00
N SER A 15 2.03 -15.86 -5.77
CA SER A 15 1.88 -17.27 -5.45
C SER A 15 2.09 -18.17 -6.66
N ASP A 16 2.94 -19.18 -6.50
CA ASP A 16 3.11 -20.27 -7.47
C ASP A 16 2.04 -21.35 -7.31
N SER A 17 1.24 -21.31 -6.24
CA SER A 17 0.25 -22.35 -5.89
C SER A 17 -1.03 -22.34 -6.72
N GLY A 18 -1.18 -21.45 -7.70
CA GLY A 18 -2.32 -21.41 -8.60
C GLY A 18 -3.67 -21.06 -7.94
N VAL A 19 -3.65 -20.60 -6.69
CA VAL A 19 -4.84 -20.24 -5.91
C VAL A 19 -5.55 -19.01 -6.48
N THR A 20 -4.89 -18.25 -7.35
CA THR A 20 -5.51 -17.13 -8.05
C THR A 20 -5.41 -17.31 -9.57
N ASN A 21 -6.54 -17.52 -10.23
CA ASN A 21 -6.65 -17.48 -11.70
C ASN A 21 -6.38 -16.08 -12.30
N ARG A 22 -5.77 -15.15 -11.56
CA ARG A 22 -5.78 -13.71 -11.90
C ARG A 22 -4.48 -13.14 -12.46
N GLY A 23 -3.48 -13.95 -12.70
CA GLY A 23 -2.23 -13.51 -13.31
C GLY A 23 -1.09 -14.45 -12.98
N LYS A 24 -0.10 -14.50 -13.84
CA LYS A 24 1.10 -15.32 -13.61
C LYS A 24 2.11 -14.53 -12.80
N PRO A 25 2.77 -15.11 -11.80
CA PRO A 25 3.86 -14.47 -11.04
C PRO A 25 4.93 -13.83 -11.95
N SER A 26 5.21 -14.45 -13.09
CA SER A 26 6.17 -13.93 -14.09
C SER A 26 5.82 -12.53 -14.61
N HIS A 27 4.54 -12.16 -14.69
CA HIS A 27 4.13 -10.82 -15.11
C HIS A 27 4.44 -9.79 -14.05
N ILE A 28 4.19 -10.13 -12.77
CA ILE A 28 4.53 -9.26 -11.63
C ILE A 28 6.04 -9.06 -11.54
N ILE A 29 6.82 -10.14 -11.63
CA ILE A 29 8.29 -10.08 -11.62
C ILE A 29 8.82 -9.22 -12.77
N ALA A 30 8.30 -9.41 -13.99
CA ALA A 30 8.69 -8.60 -15.15
C ALA A 30 8.32 -7.12 -14.96
N ALA A 31 7.17 -6.83 -14.34
CA ALA A 31 6.78 -5.47 -14.02
C ALA A 31 7.70 -4.87 -12.96
N ILE A 32 8.00 -5.59 -11.85
CA ILE A 32 8.94 -5.14 -10.81
C ILE A 32 10.29 -4.78 -11.41
N LYS A 33 10.82 -5.63 -12.31
CA LYS A 33 12.08 -5.36 -13.02
C LYS A 33 12.05 -4.04 -13.80
N LYS A 34 10.91 -3.71 -14.42
CA LYS A 34 10.73 -2.47 -15.19
C LYS A 34 10.55 -1.23 -14.31
N LEU A 35 10.04 -1.40 -13.07
CA LEU A 35 9.89 -0.28 -12.14
C LEU A 35 11.26 0.30 -11.75
N ASP A 36 12.28 -0.55 -11.64
CA ASP A 36 13.67 -0.18 -11.29
C ASP A 36 13.72 0.78 -10.09
N VAL A 37 13.14 0.38 -8.99
CA VAL A 37 13.11 1.13 -7.73
C VAL A 37 14.14 0.59 -6.75
N ASP A 38 14.58 1.44 -5.82
CA ASP A 38 15.52 1.06 -4.76
C ASP A 38 14.80 0.32 -3.63
N ILE A 39 13.58 0.78 -3.32
CA ILE A 39 12.72 0.20 -2.29
C ILE A 39 11.32 0.02 -2.88
N LEU A 40 10.71 -1.16 -2.67
CA LEU A 40 9.34 -1.45 -3.07
C LEU A 40 8.60 -2.14 -1.93
N VAL A 41 7.43 -1.62 -1.56
CA VAL A 41 6.50 -2.28 -0.66
C VAL A 41 5.42 -2.95 -1.49
N LEU A 42 5.39 -4.27 -1.44
CA LEU A 42 4.33 -5.07 -2.04
C LEU A 42 3.26 -5.37 -0.99
N LEU A 43 2.01 -5.16 -1.37
CA LEU A 43 0.85 -5.47 -0.56
C LEU A 43 0.09 -6.63 -1.17
N GLU A 44 -0.58 -7.38 -0.31
CA GLU A 44 -1.21 -8.65 -0.69
C GLU A 44 -0.21 -9.60 -1.36
N ALA A 45 1.05 -9.55 -0.95
CA ALA A 45 2.02 -10.55 -1.32
C ALA A 45 1.70 -11.86 -0.58
N HIS A 46 1.91 -13.00 -1.22
CA HIS A 46 1.84 -14.27 -0.51
C HIS A 46 3.08 -14.47 0.34
N SER A 47 2.89 -14.71 1.64
CA SER A 47 3.91 -15.28 2.50
C SER A 47 3.61 -16.77 2.63
N GLU A 48 4.44 -17.60 2.07
CA GLU A 48 4.52 -18.99 2.51
C GLU A 48 5.59 -19.08 3.59
N ASP A 49 5.42 -20.04 4.50
CA ASP A 49 6.33 -20.27 5.63
C ASP A 49 7.78 -20.59 5.21
N SER A 50 8.04 -20.67 3.90
CA SER A 50 9.36 -20.80 3.32
C SER A 50 9.55 -19.89 2.11
N ILE A 51 9.94 -18.65 2.36
CA ILE A 51 10.37 -17.66 1.33
C ILE A 51 11.38 -18.30 0.36
N ASP A 52 12.24 -19.21 0.85
CA ASP A 52 13.30 -19.86 0.08
C ASP A 52 12.80 -20.80 -1.02
N ASN A 53 11.56 -21.24 -0.98
CA ASN A 53 11.02 -22.23 -1.92
C ASN A 53 10.22 -21.64 -3.06
N LEU A 54 9.83 -20.36 -3.00
CA LEU A 54 9.05 -19.74 -4.07
C LEU A 54 9.97 -19.28 -5.22
N THR A 55 9.66 -19.71 -6.42
CA THR A 55 10.39 -19.29 -7.64
C THR A 55 10.42 -17.77 -7.80
N SER A 56 9.31 -17.10 -7.46
CA SER A 56 9.20 -15.63 -7.49
C SER A 56 10.18 -14.96 -6.54
N HIS A 57 10.30 -15.46 -5.31
CA HIS A 57 11.23 -14.91 -4.31
C HIS A 57 12.68 -15.08 -4.75
N LYS A 58 13.05 -16.26 -5.31
CA LYS A 58 14.38 -16.48 -5.87
C LYS A 58 14.70 -15.50 -7.00
N GLN A 59 13.73 -15.22 -7.86
CA GLN A 59 13.91 -14.23 -8.93
C GLN A 59 14.13 -12.83 -8.38
N LEU A 60 13.40 -12.41 -7.34
CA LEU A 60 13.59 -11.12 -6.68
C LEU A 60 14.96 -11.00 -6.00
N LEU A 61 15.39 -12.04 -5.30
CA LEU A 61 16.75 -12.11 -4.72
C LEU A 61 17.84 -11.99 -5.82
N ASN A 62 17.66 -12.69 -6.95
CA ASN A 62 18.56 -12.60 -8.11
C ASN A 62 18.59 -11.23 -8.77
N MET A 63 17.57 -10.39 -8.54
CA MET A 63 17.53 -8.99 -8.97
C MET A 63 18.25 -8.04 -7.99
N GLY A 64 18.84 -8.58 -6.92
CA GLY A 64 19.58 -7.83 -5.91
C GLY A 64 18.73 -7.24 -4.79
N TYR A 65 17.48 -7.69 -4.62
CA TYR A 65 16.65 -7.25 -3.51
C TYR A 65 16.92 -8.08 -2.24
N TYR A 66 17.00 -7.40 -1.08
CA TYR A 66 16.73 -7.99 0.22
C TYR A 66 15.20 -8.07 0.40
N LEU A 67 14.71 -9.18 0.99
CA LEU A 67 13.28 -9.41 1.19
C LEU A 67 12.96 -9.56 2.68
N HIS A 68 11.91 -8.87 3.12
CA HIS A 68 11.28 -9.09 4.42
C HIS A 68 9.78 -9.14 4.24
N SER A 69 9.11 -10.08 4.88
CA SER A 69 7.65 -10.20 4.82
C SER A 69 7.01 -10.19 6.21
N VAL A 70 5.81 -9.65 6.28
CA VAL A 70 5.02 -9.53 7.51
C VAL A 70 3.60 -9.95 7.22
N SER A 71 3.07 -10.92 7.97
CA SER A 71 1.65 -11.29 7.89
C SER A 71 0.76 -10.09 8.24
N TYR A 72 -0.37 -9.94 7.57
CA TYR A 72 -1.27 -8.81 7.84
C TYR A 72 -1.87 -8.81 9.24
N LYS A 73 -2.12 -9.98 9.82
CA LYS A 73 -2.74 -10.12 11.15
C LYS A 73 -2.11 -11.26 11.93
N ASP A 74 -1.90 -11.06 13.20
CA ASP A 74 -1.42 -12.12 14.10
C ASP A 74 -2.52 -13.13 14.45
N ASP A 75 -3.78 -12.70 14.55
CA ASP A 75 -4.91 -13.58 14.86
C ASP A 75 -5.51 -14.17 13.59
N LEU A 76 -4.83 -15.19 13.08
CA LEU A 76 -5.30 -15.96 11.91
C LEU A 76 -6.34 -17.02 12.29
N ALA A 77 -6.53 -17.31 13.56
CA ALA A 77 -7.41 -18.40 14.03
C ALA A 77 -8.90 -18.10 13.77
N SER A 78 -9.28 -16.83 13.77
CA SER A 78 -10.68 -16.41 13.61
C SER A 78 -11.18 -16.33 12.17
N ARG A 79 -10.29 -16.38 11.17
CA ARG A 79 -10.69 -16.28 9.75
C ARG A 79 -10.95 -17.65 9.15
N LYS A 80 -12.16 -17.86 8.64
CA LYS A 80 -12.53 -19.04 7.84
C LYS A 80 -11.89 -19.03 6.43
N ASP A 81 -11.44 -17.86 5.98
CA ASP A 81 -10.85 -17.67 4.64
C ASP A 81 -9.35 -17.99 4.68
N THR A 82 -8.98 -19.14 4.13
CA THR A 82 -7.59 -19.60 4.03
C THR A 82 -6.74 -18.71 3.13
N TYR A 83 -7.32 -18.04 2.14
CA TYR A 83 -6.63 -17.14 1.24
C TYR A 83 -6.12 -15.87 1.97
N ALA A 84 -7.00 -15.25 2.76
CA ALA A 84 -6.62 -14.04 3.51
C ALA A 84 -5.53 -14.31 4.58
N LYS A 85 -5.38 -15.58 5.01
CA LYS A 85 -4.32 -15.98 5.96
C LYS A 85 -2.92 -15.95 5.36
N GLN A 86 -2.81 -16.06 4.04
CA GLN A 86 -1.52 -16.14 3.34
C GLN A 86 -1.04 -14.79 2.83
N LEU A 87 -1.85 -13.72 2.97
CA LEU A 87 -1.48 -12.40 2.50
C LEU A 87 -0.55 -11.69 3.48
N SER A 88 0.44 -10.99 2.92
CA SER A 88 1.47 -10.28 3.68
C SER A 88 1.80 -8.92 3.07
N LEU A 89 2.46 -8.09 3.86
CA LEU A 89 3.29 -7.00 3.39
C LEU A 89 4.67 -7.55 3.09
N MET A 90 5.27 -7.15 1.97
CA MET A 90 6.65 -7.52 1.63
C MET A 90 7.45 -6.28 1.30
N LEU A 91 8.57 -6.12 1.98
CA LEU A 91 9.57 -5.12 1.68
C LEU A 91 10.63 -5.72 0.75
N LEU A 92 10.82 -5.10 -0.40
CA LEU A 92 11.94 -5.35 -1.30
C LEU A 92 12.87 -4.15 -1.24
N SER A 93 14.17 -4.37 -0.97
CA SER A 93 15.14 -3.28 -0.90
C SER A 93 16.46 -3.66 -1.59
N LYS A 94 16.98 -2.78 -2.43
CA LYS A 94 18.36 -2.85 -2.94
C LYS A 94 19.37 -2.27 -1.93
N LEU A 95 18.88 -1.54 -0.93
CA LEU A 95 19.69 -0.96 0.14
C LEU A 95 19.75 -1.92 1.33
N PRO A 96 20.87 -2.01 2.04
CA PRO A 96 20.94 -2.78 3.27
C PRO A 96 20.02 -2.17 4.33
N ILE A 97 19.30 -3.04 5.03
CA ILE A 97 18.36 -2.65 6.09
C ILE A 97 19.14 -2.72 7.42
N GLU A 98 19.14 -1.62 8.19
CA GLU A 98 19.79 -1.55 9.49
C GLU A 98 18.93 -2.23 10.56
N THR A 99 17.62 -1.91 10.60
CA THR A 99 16.65 -2.57 11.49
C THR A 99 15.34 -2.83 10.76
N PHE A 100 14.64 -3.89 11.14
CA PHE A 100 13.34 -4.23 10.65
C PHE A 100 12.45 -4.64 11.83
N GLU A 101 11.36 -3.91 12.04
CA GLU A 101 10.47 -4.08 13.18
C GLU A 101 9.03 -4.27 12.70
N ILE A 102 8.32 -5.23 13.27
CA ILE A 102 6.89 -5.39 13.07
C ILE A 102 6.18 -4.56 14.11
N ILE A 103 5.29 -3.70 13.66
CA ILE A 103 4.44 -2.87 14.51
C ILE A 103 2.99 -3.32 14.40
N ARG A 104 2.26 -3.25 15.50
CA ARG A 104 0.86 -3.59 15.56
C ARG A 104 0.02 -2.31 15.65
N LEU A 105 -0.86 -2.13 14.68
CA LEU A 105 -1.89 -1.10 14.67
C LEU A 105 -3.21 -1.68 15.21
N ALA A 106 -4.17 -0.82 15.46
CA ALA A 106 -5.51 -1.19 15.91
C ALA A 106 -6.13 -2.30 15.03
N ASP A 107 -7.04 -3.06 15.59
CA ASP A 107 -7.70 -4.23 14.96
C ASP A 107 -6.68 -5.31 14.53
N PHE A 108 -5.59 -5.48 15.31
CA PHE A 108 -4.53 -6.48 15.08
C PHE A 108 -3.89 -6.40 13.69
N ARG A 109 -3.93 -5.22 13.05
CA ARG A 109 -3.31 -5.01 11.74
C ARG A 109 -1.81 -4.80 11.92
N ASN A 110 -1.00 -5.62 11.26
CA ASN A 110 0.42 -5.46 11.25
C ASN A 110 0.88 -4.49 10.15
N ALA A 111 1.88 -3.69 10.48
CA ALA A 111 2.69 -2.90 9.58
C ALA A 111 4.15 -3.16 9.92
N PHE A 112 5.09 -2.54 9.21
CA PHE A 112 6.50 -2.64 9.54
C PHE A 112 7.19 -1.28 9.51
N ILE A 113 8.28 -1.18 10.26
CA ILE A 113 9.26 -0.10 10.17
C ILE A 113 10.59 -0.71 9.71
N ALA A 114 11.14 -0.21 8.63
CA ALA A 114 12.51 -0.50 8.22
C ALA A 114 13.35 0.77 8.33
N THR A 115 14.48 0.69 9.03
CA THR A 115 15.45 1.79 9.12
C THR A 115 16.61 1.52 8.19
N PHE A 116 17.02 2.56 7.48
CA PHE A 116 18.12 2.54 6.53
C PHE A 116 19.17 3.56 6.93
N PHE A 117 20.41 3.24 6.63
CA PHE A 117 21.54 4.16 6.81
C PHE A 117 22.14 4.53 5.46
N GLU A 118 22.16 5.82 5.15
CA GLU A 118 22.81 6.36 3.96
C GLU A 118 24.24 6.80 4.28
N ASN A 119 25.20 6.05 3.80
CA ASN A 119 26.61 6.25 4.11
C ASN A 119 27.15 7.61 3.63
N LYS A 120 26.75 8.07 2.42
CA LYS A 120 27.28 9.31 1.85
C LYS A 120 26.81 10.56 2.58
N ALA A 121 25.54 10.56 3.00
CA ALA A 121 24.95 11.65 3.75
C ALA A 121 25.13 11.49 5.27
N ASN A 122 25.63 10.34 5.72
CA ASN A 122 25.71 9.95 7.15
C ASN A 122 24.35 10.12 7.85
N GLN A 123 23.28 9.71 7.17
CA GLN A 123 21.92 9.97 7.62
C GLN A 123 21.09 8.70 7.66
N ARG A 124 20.27 8.56 8.71
CA ARG A 124 19.24 7.53 8.82
C ARG A 124 17.91 8.04 8.33
N PHE A 125 17.11 7.15 7.75
CA PHE A 125 15.71 7.38 7.42
C PHE A 125 14.89 6.12 7.68
N ARG A 126 13.56 6.30 7.83
CA ARG A 126 12.64 5.20 8.08
C ARG A 126 11.66 5.04 6.92
N VAL A 127 11.33 3.78 6.64
CA VAL A 127 10.24 3.39 5.74
C VAL A 127 9.22 2.60 6.54
N ILE A 128 7.97 3.03 6.52
CA ILE A 128 6.84 2.35 7.16
C ILE A 128 5.94 1.85 6.05
N GLY A 129 5.80 0.52 5.96
CA GLY A 129 4.89 -0.13 5.02
C GLY A 129 3.62 -0.58 5.73
N LEU A 130 2.47 -0.31 5.14
CA LEU A 130 1.18 -0.62 5.74
C LEU A 130 0.10 -0.99 4.71
N HIS A 131 -0.95 -1.67 5.19
CA HIS A 131 -2.19 -1.87 4.47
C HIS A 131 -3.35 -1.73 5.47
N LEU A 132 -4.07 -0.60 5.42
CA LEU A 132 -5.13 -0.29 6.37
C LEU A 132 -6.42 -1.10 6.11
N ASP A 133 -7.36 -1.00 7.02
CA ASP A 133 -8.65 -1.70 6.92
C ASP A 133 -9.43 -1.30 5.67
N ASP A 134 -9.93 -2.28 4.94
CA ASP A 134 -10.65 -2.11 3.67
C ASP A 134 -12.17 -1.85 3.83
N ARG A 135 -12.68 -1.85 5.07
CA ARG A 135 -14.12 -1.83 5.34
C ARG A 135 -14.60 -0.56 6.01
N LEU A 136 -14.02 -0.20 7.16
CA LEU A 136 -14.57 0.83 8.02
C LEU A 136 -13.60 1.99 8.22
N GLU A 137 -14.09 3.20 8.01
CA GLU A 137 -13.32 4.42 8.29
C GLU A 137 -12.96 4.55 9.77
N SER A 138 -13.87 4.14 10.68
CA SER A 138 -13.60 4.18 12.12
C SER A 138 -12.41 3.30 12.52
N THR A 139 -12.25 2.12 11.89
CA THR A 139 -11.09 1.26 12.10
C THR A 139 -9.82 1.92 11.57
N ARG A 140 -9.87 2.50 10.36
CA ARG A 140 -8.74 3.25 9.79
C ARG A 140 -8.33 4.43 10.65
N LEU A 141 -9.28 5.16 11.24
CA LEU A 141 -8.97 6.26 12.17
C LEU A 141 -8.17 5.79 13.38
N ASN A 142 -8.55 4.65 13.98
CA ASN A 142 -7.79 4.08 15.09
C ASN A 142 -6.39 3.65 14.64
N GLN A 143 -6.27 2.98 13.48
CA GLN A 143 -4.99 2.58 12.90
C GLN A 143 -4.08 3.78 12.61
N ILE A 144 -4.64 4.88 12.10
CA ILE A 144 -3.91 6.13 11.85
C ILE A 144 -3.52 6.82 13.15
N SER A 145 -4.34 6.74 14.20
CA SER A 145 -3.98 7.26 15.52
C SER A 145 -2.71 6.59 16.05
N ASP A 146 -2.65 5.26 16.00
CA ASP A 146 -1.47 4.49 16.40
C ASP A 146 -0.25 4.82 15.53
N LEU A 147 -0.45 4.84 14.21
CA LEU A 147 0.60 5.22 13.26
C LEU A 147 1.16 6.61 13.54
N SER A 148 0.28 7.58 13.83
CA SER A 148 0.69 8.97 14.12
C SER A 148 1.56 9.04 15.37
N GLN A 149 1.23 8.28 16.42
CA GLN A 149 2.06 8.19 17.63
C GLN A 149 3.45 7.63 17.27
N ILE A 150 3.51 6.54 16.50
CA ILE A 150 4.77 5.92 16.08
C ILE A 150 5.62 6.88 15.23
N VAL A 151 4.99 7.61 14.32
CA VAL A 151 5.68 8.61 13.49
C VAL A 151 6.28 9.71 14.36
N ASN A 152 5.52 10.23 15.31
CA ASN A 152 5.92 11.33 16.17
C ASN A 152 6.97 10.95 17.24
N GLN A 153 7.16 9.65 17.51
CA GLN A 153 8.20 9.18 18.44
C GLN A 153 9.62 9.28 17.86
N SER A 154 9.78 9.68 16.60
CA SER A 154 11.10 9.75 15.98
C SER A 154 11.27 11.02 15.14
N ASN A 155 12.46 11.59 15.21
CA ASN A 155 12.87 12.74 14.40
C ASN A 155 13.52 12.33 13.06
N LEU A 156 13.63 11.03 12.77
CA LEU A 156 14.20 10.58 11.52
C LEU A 156 13.29 10.94 10.33
N PRO A 157 13.86 11.30 9.17
CA PRO A 157 13.10 11.39 7.94
C PRO A 157 12.30 10.11 7.73
N THR A 158 10.99 10.25 7.57
CA THR A 158 10.07 9.10 7.53
C THR A 158 9.26 9.11 6.25
N ILE A 159 9.17 7.95 5.63
CA ILE A 159 8.33 7.67 4.45
C ILE A 159 7.30 6.62 4.88
N VAL A 160 6.02 6.92 4.71
CA VAL A 160 4.92 5.99 4.98
C VAL A 160 4.24 5.68 3.66
N LEU A 161 4.14 4.40 3.29
CA LEU A 161 3.55 4.05 2.01
C LEU A 161 2.77 2.73 2.08
N GLY A 162 1.77 2.62 1.21
CA GLY A 162 0.93 1.44 1.14
C GLY A 162 -0.47 1.74 0.60
N ASP A 163 -1.36 0.78 0.81
CA ASP A 163 -2.78 0.90 0.56
C ASP A 163 -3.48 1.38 1.83
N PHE A 164 -3.90 2.63 1.81
CA PHE A 164 -4.58 3.26 2.93
C PHE A 164 -6.08 2.97 2.94
N ASN A 165 -6.61 2.39 1.86
CA ASN A 165 -8.04 2.17 1.68
C ASN A 165 -8.89 3.44 1.95
N ALA A 166 -8.30 4.61 1.74
CA ALA A 166 -8.89 5.92 1.97
C ALA A 166 -8.53 6.87 0.83
N MET A 167 -9.50 7.68 0.39
CA MET A 167 -9.33 8.68 -0.66
C MET A 167 -9.14 10.07 -0.06
N HIS A 168 -8.41 10.93 -0.74
CA HIS A 168 -8.47 12.37 -0.45
C HIS A 168 -9.89 12.88 -0.72
N GLY A 169 -10.58 13.27 0.35
CA GLY A 169 -12.02 13.53 0.29
C GLY A 169 -12.45 14.74 -0.50
N ASP A 170 -11.56 15.70 -0.75
CA ASP A 170 -11.95 17.00 -1.29
C ASP A 170 -11.60 17.20 -2.76
N ASP A 171 -10.70 16.39 -3.34
CA ASP A 171 -10.13 16.65 -4.64
C ASP A 171 -10.60 15.72 -5.76
N LEU A 172 -11.13 14.55 -5.45
CA LEU A 172 -11.54 13.58 -6.44
C LEU A 172 -13.05 13.59 -6.67
N TRP A 173 -13.46 13.75 -7.94
CA TRP A 173 -14.85 13.68 -8.35
C TRP A 173 -15.60 12.43 -7.82
N PRO A 174 -15.02 11.20 -7.83
CA PRO A 174 -15.73 10.05 -7.28
C PRO A 174 -16.03 10.18 -5.79
N ALA A 175 -15.12 10.72 -4.99
CA ALA A 175 -15.34 10.92 -3.56
C ALA A 175 -16.43 11.97 -3.31
N LYS A 176 -16.39 13.11 -3.98
CA LYS A 176 -17.44 14.14 -3.91
C LYS A 176 -18.80 13.60 -4.30
N PHE A 177 -18.85 12.79 -5.37
CA PHE A 177 -20.07 12.19 -5.87
C PHE A 177 -20.66 11.16 -4.89
N LEU A 178 -19.84 10.25 -4.36
CA LEU A 178 -20.25 9.22 -3.41
C LEU A 178 -20.74 9.78 -2.06
N ARG A 179 -20.31 10.98 -1.68
CA ARG A 179 -20.76 11.66 -0.46
C ARG A 179 -22.17 12.26 -0.57
N GLN A 180 -22.70 12.47 -1.77
CA GLN A 180 -24.03 13.07 -1.94
C GLN A 180 -25.11 12.10 -1.46
N LYS A 181 -25.97 12.58 -0.54
CA LYS A 181 -27.05 11.77 0.09
C LYS A 181 -27.92 10.97 -0.91
N PRO A 182 -28.43 11.57 -2.04
CA PRO A 182 -29.26 10.81 -2.98
C PRO A 182 -28.51 9.69 -3.67
N ILE A 183 -27.24 9.89 -4.00
CA ILE A 183 -26.40 8.89 -4.67
C ILE A 183 -26.07 7.73 -3.71
N ARG A 184 -25.79 8.04 -2.46
CA ARG A 184 -25.58 7.05 -1.40
C ARG A 184 -26.82 6.16 -1.20
N LEU A 185 -28.02 6.73 -1.27
CA LEU A 185 -29.28 5.97 -1.20
C LEU A 185 -29.45 5.01 -2.39
N ILE A 186 -29.21 5.50 -3.61
CA ILE A 186 -29.31 4.69 -4.84
C ILE A 186 -28.23 3.59 -4.85
N ALA A 187 -26.99 3.93 -4.51
CA ALA A 187 -25.88 2.97 -4.44
C ALA A 187 -26.15 1.85 -3.43
N ASN A 188 -26.67 2.18 -2.25
CA ASN A 188 -27.06 1.19 -1.23
C ASN A 188 -28.17 0.25 -1.69
N PHE A 189 -29.05 0.68 -2.57
CA PHE A 189 -30.15 -0.13 -3.10
C PHE A 189 -29.69 -1.05 -4.23
N VAL A 190 -28.77 -0.57 -5.11
CA VAL A 190 -28.35 -1.31 -6.31
C VAL A 190 -27.16 -2.25 -6.04
N LEU A 191 -26.21 -1.85 -5.20
CA LEU A 191 -24.97 -2.59 -4.96
C LEU A 191 -24.49 -2.39 -3.50
N PRO A 192 -25.22 -2.95 -2.50
CA PRO A 192 -25.05 -2.55 -1.10
C PRO A 192 -23.64 -2.75 -0.54
N ILE A 193 -22.93 -3.83 -0.88
CA ILE A 193 -21.62 -4.14 -0.32
C ILE A 193 -20.53 -3.26 -0.92
N ILE A 194 -20.57 -3.03 -2.23
CA ILE A 194 -19.56 -2.23 -2.96
C ILE A 194 -19.72 -0.75 -2.65
N SER A 195 -20.98 -0.28 -2.56
CA SER A 195 -21.26 1.10 -2.24
C SER A 195 -20.84 1.48 -0.83
N LEU A 196 -21.02 0.60 0.15
CA LEU A 196 -20.59 0.85 1.54
C LEU A 196 -19.07 1.01 1.63
N ARG A 197 -18.30 0.11 1.03
CA ARG A 197 -16.82 0.23 1.00
C ARG A 197 -16.37 1.51 0.31
N ALA A 198 -16.90 1.80 -0.87
CA ALA A 198 -16.55 3.01 -1.61
C ALA A 198 -16.90 4.28 -0.84
N ILE A 199 -18.04 4.30 -0.14
CA ILE A 199 -18.45 5.41 0.73
C ILE A 199 -17.50 5.57 1.90
N GLU A 200 -17.16 4.49 2.58
CA GLU A 200 -16.22 4.51 3.70
C GLU A 200 -14.81 4.97 3.27
N MET A 201 -14.33 4.51 2.11
CA MET A 201 -13.06 4.99 1.53
C MET A 201 -13.12 6.48 1.16
N ALA A 202 -14.28 6.95 0.65
CA ALA A 202 -14.47 8.34 0.22
C ALA A 202 -14.59 9.35 1.38
N ARG A 203 -14.73 8.92 2.63
CA ARG A 203 -14.76 9.81 3.81
C ARG A 203 -13.45 10.56 3.97
N GLY A 204 -12.32 9.88 3.81
CA GLY A 204 -10.98 10.45 3.82
C GLY A 204 -10.59 11.12 5.14
N GLU A 205 -11.29 10.80 6.23
CA GLU A 205 -11.01 11.35 7.57
C GLU A 205 -9.68 10.82 8.10
N ALA A 206 -9.36 9.55 7.79
CA ALA A 206 -8.10 8.92 8.17
C ALA A 206 -6.88 9.65 7.58
N LEU A 207 -6.92 10.04 6.30
CA LEU A 207 -5.83 10.80 5.68
C LEU A 207 -5.71 12.20 6.25
N ARG A 208 -6.84 12.87 6.52
CA ARG A 208 -6.83 14.19 7.19
C ARG A 208 -6.26 14.09 8.60
N LEU A 209 -6.62 13.05 9.35
CA LEU A 209 -6.07 12.82 10.69
C LEU A 209 -4.55 12.63 10.62
N LEU A 210 -4.04 11.78 9.70
CA LEU A 210 -2.61 11.58 9.53
C LEU A 210 -1.87 12.90 9.28
N GLN A 211 -2.36 13.70 8.33
CA GLN A 211 -1.74 14.97 7.96
C GLN A 211 -1.83 16.03 9.04
N SER A 212 -2.91 16.05 9.82
CA SER A 212 -3.08 17.03 10.91
C SER A 212 -2.35 16.65 12.19
N SER A 213 -2.12 15.36 12.43
CA SER A 213 -1.46 14.87 13.65
C SER A 213 0.03 14.61 13.50
N THR A 214 0.57 14.69 12.26
CA THR A 214 1.98 14.47 11.96
C THR A 214 2.52 15.56 11.03
N ASN A 215 3.84 15.56 10.80
CA ASN A 215 4.49 16.43 9.81
C ASN A 215 4.54 15.81 8.40
N LEU A 216 3.75 14.75 8.16
CA LEU A 216 3.73 14.04 6.89
C LEU A 216 2.86 14.77 5.85
N ARG A 217 3.29 14.69 4.59
CA ARG A 217 2.54 15.20 3.43
C ARG A 217 2.53 14.17 2.31
N ASP A 218 1.47 14.13 1.51
CA ASP A 218 1.41 13.25 0.36
C ASP A 218 2.44 13.67 -0.70
N ALA A 219 3.19 12.69 -1.21
CA ALA A 219 4.14 12.89 -2.30
C ALA A 219 3.44 13.14 -3.65
N ASP A 220 2.19 12.68 -3.82
CA ASP A 220 1.35 12.99 -4.98
C ASP A 220 0.44 14.19 -4.72
N THR A 221 0.92 15.39 -4.96
CA THR A 221 0.11 16.62 -4.83
C THR A 221 -1.06 16.73 -5.83
N LYS A 222 -1.14 15.82 -6.81
CA LYS A 222 -2.20 15.81 -7.83
C LYS A 222 -3.29 14.79 -7.54
N HIS A 223 -3.12 13.96 -6.51
CA HIS A 223 -4.08 12.94 -6.09
C HIS A 223 -4.60 12.08 -7.24
N ARG A 224 -3.68 11.52 -8.01
CA ARG A 224 -3.99 10.77 -9.25
C ARG A 224 -4.56 9.38 -8.94
N PRO A 225 -5.63 8.96 -9.61
CA PRO A 225 -6.21 7.64 -9.41
C PRO A 225 -5.19 6.51 -9.69
N THR A 226 -5.11 5.56 -8.75
CA THR A 226 -4.20 4.41 -8.81
C THR A 226 -4.92 3.10 -9.07
N THR A 227 -6.16 3.00 -8.60
CA THR A 227 -6.90 1.75 -8.51
C THR A 227 -8.09 1.73 -9.46
N THR A 228 -8.29 0.59 -10.09
CA THR A 228 -9.49 0.28 -10.86
C THR A 228 -10.47 -0.42 -9.94
N PRO A 229 -11.69 0.09 -9.75
CA PRO A 229 -12.71 -0.63 -9.03
C PRO A 229 -13.13 -1.86 -9.84
N LYS A 230 -12.41 -2.96 -9.72
CA LYS A 230 -12.82 -4.26 -10.29
C LYS A 230 -13.95 -4.82 -9.45
N MET A 231 -15.15 -4.69 -9.95
CA MET A 231 -16.30 -5.37 -9.38
C MET A 231 -16.31 -6.82 -9.88
N ARG A 232 -16.47 -7.78 -8.97
CA ARG A 232 -16.71 -9.17 -9.31
C ARG A 232 -17.88 -9.26 -10.32
N GLY A 233 -17.65 -9.85 -11.49
CA GLY A 233 -18.65 -9.91 -12.58
C GLY A 233 -18.59 -8.75 -13.59
N LEU A 234 -17.72 -7.77 -13.40
CA LEU A 234 -17.46 -6.69 -14.34
C LEU A 234 -16.03 -6.72 -14.90
N GLU A 235 -15.45 -7.91 -14.97
CA GLU A 235 -14.08 -8.15 -15.47
C GLU A 235 -13.90 -7.73 -16.95
N TRP A 236 -15.01 -7.60 -17.68
CA TRP A 236 -15.07 -7.08 -19.04
C TRP A 236 -14.91 -5.54 -19.14
N MET A 237 -15.05 -4.82 -18.03
CA MET A 237 -14.88 -3.37 -18.05
C MET A 237 -13.43 -2.98 -18.34
N PRO A 238 -13.22 -1.87 -19.09
CA PRO A 238 -11.88 -1.33 -19.30
C PRO A 238 -11.19 -1.06 -17.96
N ASN A 239 -9.88 -1.30 -17.90
CA ASN A 239 -9.06 -1.05 -16.71
C ASN A 239 -8.88 0.47 -16.48
N ILE A 240 -9.98 1.17 -16.15
CA ILE A 240 -10.03 2.62 -15.93
C ILE A 240 -9.77 2.88 -14.45
N ARG A 241 -8.75 3.67 -14.15
CA ARG A 241 -8.43 4.10 -12.79
C ARG A 241 -9.42 5.17 -12.35
N LEU A 242 -10.13 4.92 -11.26
CA LEU A 242 -11.15 5.84 -10.77
C LEU A 242 -10.89 6.34 -9.35
N ILE A 243 -10.16 5.58 -8.55
CA ILE A 243 -9.95 5.89 -7.13
C ILE A 243 -8.45 5.92 -6.80
N GLN A 244 -8.08 6.79 -5.86
CA GLN A 244 -6.75 6.82 -5.27
C GLN A 244 -6.88 6.37 -3.82
N ILE A 245 -6.29 5.21 -3.52
CA ILE A 245 -6.24 4.65 -2.16
C ILE A 245 -4.84 4.21 -1.77
N ASP A 246 -3.92 4.19 -2.75
CA ASP A 246 -2.50 3.98 -2.54
C ASP A 246 -1.80 5.31 -2.38
N HIS A 247 -1.01 5.48 -1.31
CA HIS A 247 -0.35 6.75 -1.00
C HIS A 247 1.11 6.56 -0.60
N ILE A 248 1.90 7.61 -0.81
CA ILE A 248 3.25 7.77 -0.28
C ILE A 248 3.28 9.08 0.49
N PHE A 249 3.32 9.00 1.81
CA PHE A 249 3.49 10.16 2.69
C PHE A 249 4.94 10.32 3.08
N ILE A 250 5.43 11.55 3.12
CA ILE A 250 6.82 11.88 3.41
C ILE A 250 6.91 12.98 4.46
N SER A 251 7.93 12.92 5.33
CA SER A 251 8.24 13.99 6.26
C SER A 251 8.58 15.29 5.53
N SER A 252 8.35 16.43 6.18
CA SER A 252 8.53 17.76 5.60
C SER A 252 9.96 18.05 5.10
N ASN A 253 10.96 17.38 5.67
CA ASN A 253 12.37 17.48 5.28
C ASN A 253 12.76 16.64 4.05
N ILE A 254 11.87 15.78 3.55
CA ILE A 254 12.05 15.02 2.30
C ILE A 254 11.37 15.78 1.15
N LYS A 255 12.02 15.83 -0.02
CA LYS A 255 11.45 16.50 -1.19
C LYS A 255 11.05 15.49 -2.27
N THR A 256 9.85 15.62 -2.82
CA THR A 256 9.44 14.87 -4.01
C THR A 256 9.99 15.54 -5.26
N LYS A 257 10.90 14.87 -5.98
CA LYS A 257 11.37 15.29 -7.31
C LYS A 257 10.40 14.88 -8.41
N LYS A 258 9.85 13.64 -8.30
CA LYS A 258 8.95 13.08 -9.29
C LYS A 258 8.01 12.09 -8.64
N PHE A 259 6.75 12.08 -9.06
CA PHE A 259 5.79 11.03 -8.71
C PHE A 259 5.22 10.41 -10.00
N GLN A 260 5.10 9.12 -10.03
CA GLN A 260 4.66 8.36 -11.21
C GLN A 260 3.68 7.26 -10.79
N ILE A 261 2.72 6.99 -11.66
CA ILE A 261 1.90 5.79 -11.61
C ILE A 261 2.39 4.88 -12.72
N ALA A 262 2.77 3.66 -12.39
CA ALA A 262 3.30 2.70 -13.34
C ALA A 262 2.23 2.28 -14.38
N PRO A 263 2.66 1.78 -15.54
CA PRO A 263 1.78 1.08 -16.46
C PRO A 263 1.09 -0.12 -15.80
N ASP A 264 0.10 -0.68 -16.48
CA ASP A 264 -0.61 -1.87 -15.99
C ASP A 264 0.36 -3.05 -15.82
N GLY A 265 0.48 -3.51 -14.59
CA GLY A 265 1.26 -4.69 -14.21
C GLY A 265 0.40 -5.95 -14.08
N GLY A 266 -0.90 -5.85 -14.40
CA GLY A 266 -1.84 -6.96 -14.32
C GLY A 266 -2.65 -7.06 -13.02
N ALA A 267 -2.38 -6.26 -11.97
CA ALA A 267 -3.19 -6.16 -10.76
C ALA A 267 -4.30 -5.09 -10.92
N ASP A 268 -5.26 -5.07 -10.01
CA ASP A 268 -6.30 -4.03 -9.97
C ASP A 268 -5.78 -2.70 -9.44
N HIS A 269 -4.67 -2.69 -8.72
CA HIS A 269 -3.90 -1.51 -8.40
C HIS A 269 -2.74 -1.30 -9.38
N ARG A 270 -2.35 -0.04 -9.58
CA ARG A 270 -1.12 0.36 -10.25
C ARG A 270 -0.04 0.64 -9.21
N ALA A 271 1.18 0.23 -9.49
CA ALA A 271 2.29 0.65 -8.65
C ALA A 271 2.44 2.17 -8.68
N ILE A 272 2.63 2.76 -7.51
CA ILE A 272 2.97 4.17 -7.33
C ILE A 272 4.46 4.28 -7.01
N ILE A 273 5.13 5.28 -7.57
CA ILE A 273 6.57 5.46 -7.43
C ILE A 273 6.85 6.94 -7.17
N ALA A 274 7.64 7.22 -6.14
CA ALA A 274 8.21 8.54 -5.88
C ALA A 274 9.73 8.52 -6.05
N THR A 275 10.26 9.54 -6.71
CA THR A 275 11.69 9.88 -6.67
C THR A 275 11.84 10.99 -5.63
N LEU A 276 12.52 10.67 -4.55
CA LEU A 276 12.66 11.53 -3.37
C LEU A 276 14.09 12.03 -3.23
N ASP A 277 14.23 13.19 -2.63
CA ASP A 277 15.49 13.75 -2.15
C ASP A 277 15.44 13.73 -0.62
N ILE A 278 16.23 12.85 -0.02
CA ILE A 278 16.33 12.62 1.43
C ILE A 278 17.57 13.31 1.95
#